data_1468a69dd5e5e28dccdfb573be9b0d1e
#
_entry.id   1468a69dd5e5e28dccdfb573be9b0d1e
#
_cell.length_a   1.000
_cell.length_b   1.000
_cell.length_c   1.000
_cell.angle_alpha   90.00
_cell.angle_beta   90.00
_cell.angle_gamma   90.00
#
_symmetry.space_group_name_H-M   'P 1'
#
loop_
_entity.id
_entity.type
_entity.pdbx_description
1 polymer ?
#
loop_
_entity_poly.entity_id
_entity_poly.type
_entity_poly.pdbx_seq_one_letter_code
_entity_poly.pdbx_strand_id
1 'polypeptide(L)'
;MTNLRRVVSVVSGTLLLLGSTVEVAGASGIVPPHDPATNVAATPAYNTVANQMYQVGSALPACWRWQANKLVANPGNLECVRAETQATNHAHRLEHVAGVTLPRTFASLTANEQLLVLVDLERVSRGEAPVLGLSRAADVMAQRGAQANQDPELSDPHSIPGATGGWTANWAAAVSPLDANYSWMYLDGWAGKGKTFNYLCTSAHARGCWGHRNDILVNSSTLPCYSASCSLVMGAGSVNHHWSIYNSYTELLVQVVGTTPALIYSWKQALAAGARA
;
A
#
# COMPACT_ATOMS: atom_id res chain seq x y z
N MET A 1 36.06 30.08 -62.68
CA MET A 1 36.25 29.64 -61.28
C MET A 1 35.88 30.79 -60.36
N THR A 2 34.64 30.86 -59.95
CA THR A 2 34.22 31.88 -58.99
C THR A 2 33.06 31.34 -58.15
N ASN A 3 33.35 31.08 -56.90
CA ASN A 3 32.43 30.55 -55.91
C ASN A 3 31.44 31.58 -55.45
N LEU A 4 30.15 31.40 -55.73
CA LEU A 4 29.06 32.19 -55.16
C LEU A 4 28.59 31.55 -53.85
N ARG A 5 28.90 32.17 -52.72
CA ARG A 5 28.30 31.79 -51.40
C ARG A 5 26.92 32.45 -51.31
N ARG A 6 25.88 31.61 -51.20
CA ARG A 6 24.53 32.06 -50.83
C ARG A 6 24.45 32.18 -49.30
N VAL A 7 24.15 33.39 -48.86
CA VAL A 7 23.78 33.71 -47.48
C VAL A 7 22.28 33.42 -47.34
N VAL A 8 21.91 32.47 -46.49
CA VAL A 8 20.51 32.19 -46.10
C VAL A 8 20.27 32.92 -44.78
N SER A 9 19.47 34.00 -44.85
CA SER A 9 18.97 34.64 -43.63
C SER A 9 17.85 33.82 -43.04
N VAL A 10 18.08 33.30 -41.82
CA VAL A 10 17.06 32.66 -41.00
C VAL A 10 16.37 33.74 -40.17
N VAL A 11 15.10 33.99 -40.47
CA VAL A 11 14.24 34.83 -39.63
C VAL A 11 13.78 34.00 -38.45
N SER A 12 14.31 34.26 -37.27
CA SER A 12 13.85 33.65 -36.03
C SER A 12 12.53 34.30 -35.59
N GLY A 13 11.42 33.63 -35.86
CA GLY A 13 10.13 33.93 -35.27
C GLY A 13 10.06 33.37 -33.84
N THR A 14 10.12 34.26 -32.84
CA THR A 14 9.92 33.89 -31.43
C THR A 14 8.43 33.66 -31.21
N LEU A 15 8.03 32.38 -31.16
CA LEU A 15 6.69 31.97 -30.77
C LEU A 15 6.65 31.97 -29.24
N LEU A 16 6.00 32.97 -28.64
CA LEU A 16 5.67 33.00 -27.20
C LEU A 16 4.59 31.97 -26.94
N LEU A 17 5.00 30.76 -26.58
CA LEU A 17 4.14 29.76 -25.93
C LEU A 17 3.94 30.21 -24.48
N LEU A 18 2.79 30.79 -24.18
CA LEU A 18 2.28 30.92 -22.81
C LEU A 18 1.96 29.51 -22.31
N GLY A 19 2.99 28.80 -21.89
CA GLY A 19 2.88 27.57 -21.16
C GLY A 19 2.36 27.87 -19.76
N SER A 20 1.11 27.54 -19.48
CA SER A 20 0.61 27.42 -18.12
C SER A 20 1.44 26.33 -17.44
N THR A 21 2.48 26.72 -16.72
CA THR A 21 3.16 25.86 -15.78
C THR A 21 2.15 25.55 -14.69
N VAL A 22 1.55 24.37 -14.75
CA VAL A 22 1.01 23.76 -13.54
C VAL A 22 2.23 23.59 -12.63
N GLU A 23 2.38 24.49 -11.67
CA GLU A 23 3.25 24.24 -10.54
C GLU A 23 2.75 22.98 -9.87
N VAL A 24 3.35 21.85 -10.22
CA VAL A 24 3.41 20.70 -9.32
C VAL A 24 4.10 21.27 -8.10
N ALA A 25 3.33 21.50 -7.04
CA ALA A 25 3.88 21.86 -5.74
C ALA A 25 5.01 20.87 -5.48
N GLY A 26 6.24 21.36 -5.58
CA GLY A 26 7.43 20.58 -5.39
C GLY A 26 7.28 19.93 -4.02
N ALA A 27 7.20 18.61 -3.98
CA ALA A 27 7.35 17.86 -2.74
C ALA A 27 8.67 18.33 -2.16
N SER A 28 8.61 19.24 -1.18
CA SER A 28 9.74 19.58 -0.33
C SER A 28 10.25 18.23 0.15
N GLY A 29 11.50 17.88 -0.19
CA GLY A 29 12.07 16.57 -0.03
C GLY A 29 11.86 16.00 1.38
N ILE A 30 10.72 15.36 1.57
CA ILE A 30 10.45 14.55 2.73
C ILE A 30 11.31 13.33 2.50
N VAL A 31 12.44 13.29 3.18
CA VAL A 31 13.21 12.05 3.29
C VAL A 31 12.25 11.04 3.92
N PRO A 32 11.99 9.88 3.27
CA PRO A 32 11.13 8.87 3.87
C PRO A 32 11.59 8.62 5.30
N PRO A 33 10.69 8.60 6.29
CA PRO A 33 11.09 8.34 7.65
C PRO A 33 11.81 6.99 7.69
N HIS A 34 12.97 6.95 8.35
CA HIS A 34 13.66 5.69 8.61
C HIS A 34 12.72 4.73 9.32
N ASP A 35 12.98 3.44 9.17
CA ASP A 35 12.24 2.42 9.91
C ASP A 35 12.21 2.79 11.40
N PRO A 36 11.04 2.74 12.06
CA PRO A 36 10.96 3.01 13.48
C PRO A 36 11.86 2.08 14.28
N ALA A 37 12.46 2.56 15.37
CA ALA A 37 13.32 1.73 16.22
C ALA A 37 12.56 0.56 16.86
N THR A 38 11.27 0.71 17.08
CA THR A 38 10.36 -0.30 17.64
C THR A 38 9.00 -0.18 16.98
N ASN A 39 8.15 -1.19 17.13
CA ASN A 39 6.75 -1.11 16.70
C ASN A 39 6.09 0.16 17.22
N VAL A 40 5.29 0.78 16.36
CA VAL A 40 4.51 1.95 16.73
C VAL A 40 3.48 1.54 17.79
N ALA A 41 3.43 2.26 18.91
CA ALA A 41 2.51 1.93 19.99
C ALA A 41 1.06 1.99 19.50
N ALA A 42 0.36 0.86 19.61
CA ALA A 42 -1.06 0.80 19.28
C ALA A 42 -1.87 1.77 20.15
N THR A 43 -2.88 2.42 19.55
CA THR A 43 -3.82 3.24 20.31
C THR A 43 -4.69 2.34 21.21
N PRO A 44 -5.29 2.88 22.28
CA PRO A 44 -6.33 2.16 23.02
C PRO A 44 -7.47 1.67 22.11
N ALA A 45 -7.84 2.44 21.08
CA ALA A 45 -8.84 2.04 20.10
C ALA A 45 -8.42 0.84 19.29
N TYR A 46 -7.17 0.79 18.81
CA TYR A 46 -6.62 -0.38 18.11
C TYR A 46 -6.55 -1.61 19.01
N ASN A 47 -6.02 -1.46 20.24
CA ASN A 47 -5.98 -2.55 21.21
C ASN A 47 -7.38 -3.09 21.53
N THR A 48 -8.39 -2.22 21.55
CA THR A 48 -9.79 -2.62 21.78
C THR A 48 -10.35 -3.36 20.58
N VAL A 49 -9.92 -3.04 19.37
CA VAL A 49 -10.47 -3.55 18.12
C VAL A 49 -9.80 -4.85 17.68
N ALA A 50 -8.47 -4.93 17.71
CA ALA A 50 -7.69 -6.03 17.16
C ALA A 50 -7.25 -7.07 18.20
N ASN A 51 -6.88 -6.64 19.40
CA ASN A 51 -6.23 -7.51 20.41
C ASN A 51 -7.14 -8.00 21.54
N GLN A 52 -8.39 -7.55 21.64
CA GLN A 52 -9.28 -7.95 22.74
C GLN A 52 -10.22 -9.11 22.39
N MET A 53 -9.77 -10.09 21.61
CA MET A 53 -10.53 -11.32 21.39
C MET A 53 -10.86 -12.09 22.67
N TYR A 54 -10.14 -11.86 23.75
CA TYR A 54 -10.20 -12.68 24.98
C TYR A 54 -10.78 -11.98 26.19
N GLN A 55 -11.20 -10.73 26.08
CA GLN A 55 -11.98 -10.12 27.18
C GLN A 55 -13.47 -10.39 26.96
N VAL A 56 -13.86 -11.59 27.30
CA VAL A 56 -15.27 -12.03 27.36
C VAL A 56 -15.94 -11.30 28.53
N GLY A 57 -16.60 -10.22 28.23
CA GLY A 57 -17.43 -9.50 29.18
C GLY A 57 -18.11 -8.31 28.51
N SER A 58 -19.26 -8.51 27.94
CA SER A 58 -20.33 -7.58 27.61
C SER A 58 -20.38 -6.89 26.23
N ALA A 59 -19.33 -6.65 25.48
CA ALA A 59 -19.47 -6.18 24.10
C ALA A 59 -18.35 -6.73 23.22
N LEU A 60 -18.69 -7.34 22.09
CA LEU A 60 -17.72 -7.70 21.08
C LEU A 60 -17.07 -6.43 20.52
N PRO A 61 -15.74 -6.40 20.34
CA PRO A 61 -15.10 -5.33 19.57
C PRO A 61 -15.77 -5.18 18.20
N ALA A 62 -15.87 -3.96 17.70
CA ALA A 62 -16.59 -3.65 16.46
C ALA A 62 -16.13 -4.46 15.24
N CYS A 63 -14.86 -4.90 15.21
CA CYS A 63 -14.31 -5.69 14.11
C CYS A 63 -14.67 -7.19 14.15
N TRP A 64 -15.48 -7.60 15.11
CA TRP A 64 -15.88 -8.99 15.30
C TRP A 64 -17.40 -9.13 15.37
N ARG A 65 -17.91 -10.29 14.93
CA ARG A 65 -19.30 -10.66 15.10
C ARG A 65 -19.46 -12.16 15.31
N TRP A 66 -20.53 -12.55 15.97
CA TRP A 66 -20.94 -13.95 16.01
C TRP A 66 -21.66 -14.35 14.72
N GLN A 67 -21.26 -15.47 14.14
CA GLN A 67 -21.93 -16.08 13.00
C GLN A 67 -21.97 -17.61 13.23
N ALA A 68 -23.17 -18.17 13.28
CA ALA A 68 -23.36 -19.63 13.51
C ALA A 68 -22.52 -20.16 14.70
N ASN A 69 -22.55 -19.46 15.84
CA ASN A 69 -21.81 -19.77 17.07
C ASN A 69 -20.27 -19.71 16.94
N LYS A 70 -19.75 -19.10 15.88
CA LYS A 70 -18.32 -18.81 15.70
C LYS A 70 -18.07 -17.31 15.71
N LEU A 71 -16.97 -16.93 16.33
CA LEU A 71 -16.47 -15.55 16.22
C LEU A 71 -15.80 -15.39 14.85
N VAL A 72 -16.20 -14.38 14.11
CA VAL A 72 -15.68 -14.10 12.76
C VAL A 72 -15.39 -12.63 12.59
N ALA A 73 -14.42 -12.30 11.73
CA ALA A 73 -14.10 -10.93 11.37
C ALA A 73 -15.28 -10.22 10.71
N ASN A 74 -15.43 -8.93 10.98
CA ASN A 74 -16.49 -8.05 10.47
C ASN A 74 -15.91 -6.75 9.87
N PRO A 75 -15.11 -6.85 8.79
CA PRO A 75 -14.35 -5.73 8.23
C PRO A 75 -15.21 -4.58 7.72
N GLY A 76 -16.48 -4.84 7.37
CA GLY A 76 -17.42 -3.81 6.88
C GLY A 76 -18.12 -3.01 8.00
N ASN A 77 -17.83 -3.27 9.27
CA ASN A 77 -18.41 -2.49 10.37
C ASN A 77 -17.81 -1.08 10.40
N LEU A 78 -18.65 -0.04 10.35
CA LEU A 78 -18.20 1.36 10.31
C LEU A 78 -17.44 1.80 11.57
N GLU A 79 -17.74 1.23 12.72
CA GLU A 79 -16.99 1.52 13.95
C GLU A 79 -15.59 0.88 13.90
N CYS A 80 -15.48 -0.32 13.33
CA CYS A 80 -14.22 -0.97 13.06
C CYS A 80 -13.36 -0.08 12.12
N VAL A 81 -13.88 0.26 10.95
CA VAL A 81 -13.19 1.13 9.97
C VAL A 81 -12.74 2.45 10.62
N ARG A 82 -13.61 3.07 11.45
CA ARG A 82 -13.27 4.31 12.14
C ARG A 82 -12.12 4.12 13.14
N ALA A 83 -12.18 3.06 13.95
CA ALA A 83 -11.17 2.80 14.98
C ALA A 83 -9.80 2.48 14.34
N GLU A 84 -9.78 1.68 13.29
CA GLU A 84 -8.56 1.34 12.55
C GLU A 84 -7.96 2.57 11.82
N THR A 85 -8.80 3.41 11.20
CA THR A 85 -8.37 4.67 10.60
C THR A 85 -7.78 5.63 11.64
N GLN A 86 -8.37 5.70 12.83
CA GLN A 86 -7.83 6.49 13.93
C GLN A 86 -6.47 5.96 14.41
N ALA A 87 -6.29 4.64 14.44
CA ALA A 87 -5.01 4.00 14.78
C ALA A 87 -3.94 4.36 13.75
N THR A 88 -4.24 4.22 12.44
CA THR A 88 -3.36 4.63 11.35
C THR A 88 -2.97 6.11 11.47
N ASN A 89 -3.94 6.99 11.63
CA ASN A 89 -3.68 8.43 11.80
C ASN A 89 -2.89 8.76 13.07
N HIS A 90 -3.01 7.95 14.12
CA HIS A 90 -2.15 8.09 15.30
C HIS A 90 -0.71 7.70 14.99
N ALA A 91 -0.49 6.58 14.30
CA ALA A 91 0.81 6.14 13.85
C ALA A 91 1.49 7.19 12.95
N HIS A 92 0.74 7.74 11.99
CA HIS A 92 1.21 8.85 11.16
C HIS A 92 1.69 10.05 11.98
N ARG A 93 0.94 10.45 13.02
CA ARG A 93 1.38 11.55 13.91
C ARG A 93 2.68 11.23 14.65
N LEU A 94 2.85 9.98 15.09
CA LEU A 94 4.08 9.55 15.77
C LEU A 94 5.29 9.56 14.82
N GLU A 95 5.06 9.33 13.54
CA GLU A 95 6.08 9.38 12.49
C GLU A 95 6.22 10.76 11.84
N HIS A 96 5.47 11.76 12.30
CA HIS A 96 5.47 13.13 11.74
C HIS A 96 5.10 13.19 10.25
N VAL A 97 4.29 12.26 9.76
CA VAL A 97 3.73 12.29 8.41
C VAL A 97 2.27 12.74 8.41
N ALA A 98 1.78 13.18 7.26
CA ALA A 98 0.41 13.65 7.12
C ALA A 98 -0.60 12.54 7.46
N GLY A 99 -1.72 12.90 8.08
CA GLY A 99 -2.82 11.97 8.32
C GLY A 99 -3.57 11.64 7.04
N VAL A 100 -4.20 10.46 7.01
CA VAL A 100 -4.93 9.97 5.86
C VAL A 100 -6.43 10.20 5.98
N THR A 101 -7.08 10.38 4.83
CA THR A 101 -8.54 10.40 4.68
C THR A 101 -8.94 9.32 3.69
N LEU A 102 -9.78 8.39 4.13
CA LEU A 102 -10.33 7.34 3.28
C LEU A 102 -11.33 7.92 2.26
N PRO A 103 -11.47 7.32 1.07
CA PRO A 103 -12.55 7.66 0.14
C PRO A 103 -13.93 7.52 0.81
N ARG A 104 -14.87 8.34 0.43
CA ARG A 104 -16.25 8.24 0.96
C ARG A 104 -16.92 6.89 0.69
N THR A 105 -16.47 6.21 -0.35
CA THR A 105 -16.95 4.89 -0.77
C THR A 105 -16.17 3.73 -0.17
N PHE A 106 -15.19 3.97 0.72
CA PHE A 106 -14.23 2.97 1.19
C PHE A 106 -14.90 1.68 1.69
N ALA A 107 -15.93 1.80 2.52
CA ALA A 107 -16.63 0.64 3.07
C ALA A 107 -17.40 -0.20 2.01
N SER A 108 -17.65 0.35 0.83
CA SER A 108 -18.32 -0.36 -0.29
C SER A 108 -17.33 -0.89 -1.34
N LEU A 109 -16.03 -0.57 -1.20
CA LEU A 109 -14.99 -1.14 -2.04
C LEU A 109 -14.78 -2.63 -1.70
N THR A 110 -14.34 -3.40 -2.67
CA THR A 110 -13.86 -4.77 -2.42
C THR A 110 -12.61 -4.72 -1.53
N ALA A 111 -12.28 -5.82 -0.86
CA ALA A 111 -11.08 -5.89 -0.02
C ALA A 111 -9.79 -5.56 -0.81
N ASN A 112 -9.71 -6.00 -2.07
CA ASN A 112 -8.59 -5.71 -2.95
C ASN A 112 -8.47 -4.21 -3.26
N GLU A 113 -9.58 -3.54 -3.58
CA GLU A 113 -9.61 -2.09 -3.81
C GLU A 113 -9.28 -1.30 -2.54
N GLN A 114 -9.74 -1.78 -1.36
CA GLN A 114 -9.37 -1.20 -0.07
C GLN A 114 -7.87 -1.28 0.17
N LEU A 115 -7.24 -2.43 -0.10
CA LEU A 115 -5.78 -2.60 0.05
C LEU A 115 -5.01 -1.64 -0.87
N LEU A 116 -5.39 -1.49 -2.15
CA LEU A 116 -4.77 -0.50 -3.03
C LEU A 116 -4.84 0.91 -2.45
N VAL A 117 -6.03 1.33 -1.98
CA VAL A 117 -6.21 2.66 -1.38
C VAL A 117 -5.28 2.86 -0.19
N LEU A 118 -5.15 1.86 0.68
CA LEU A 118 -4.33 1.94 1.89
C LEU A 118 -2.85 2.01 1.56
N VAL A 119 -2.37 1.14 0.68
CA VAL A 119 -0.98 1.16 0.19
C VAL A 119 -0.63 2.53 -0.39
N ASP A 120 -1.51 3.10 -1.21
CA ASP A 120 -1.24 4.40 -1.83
C ASP A 120 -1.30 5.56 -0.83
N LEU A 121 -2.18 5.51 0.15
CA LEU A 121 -2.21 6.50 1.24
C LEU A 121 -0.90 6.46 2.04
N GLU A 122 -0.37 5.28 2.36
CA GLU A 122 0.91 5.14 3.06
C GLU A 122 2.08 5.64 2.21
N ARG A 123 2.11 5.31 0.92
CA ARG A 123 3.15 5.75 -0.01
C ARG A 123 3.13 7.27 -0.20
N VAL A 124 1.98 7.83 -0.57
CA VAL A 124 1.85 9.26 -0.87
C VAL A 124 2.09 10.13 0.36
N SER A 125 1.66 9.70 1.56
CA SER A 125 1.94 10.43 2.81
C SER A 125 3.45 10.54 3.12
N ARG A 126 4.27 9.67 2.53
CA ARG A 126 5.74 9.65 2.68
C ARG A 126 6.49 10.16 1.46
N GLY A 127 5.77 10.75 0.50
CA GLY A 127 6.37 11.32 -0.72
C GLY A 127 6.73 10.29 -1.79
N GLU A 128 6.34 9.02 -1.61
CA GLU A 128 6.53 8.00 -2.63
C GLU A 128 5.49 8.11 -3.74
N ALA A 129 5.87 7.73 -4.95
CA ALA A 129 4.94 7.67 -6.08
C ALA A 129 3.85 6.62 -5.81
N PRO A 130 2.57 6.94 -6.09
CA PRO A 130 1.50 5.97 -5.91
C PRO A 130 1.63 4.80 -6.90
N VAL A 131 1.04 3.68 -6.53
CA VAL A 131 0.77 2.58 -7.44
C VAL A 131 -0.32 3.02 -8.43
N LEU A 132 -0.19 2.65 -9.71
CA LEU A 132 -1.17 3.07 -10.73
C LEU A 132 -2.57 2.51 -10.47
N GLY A 133 -2.63 1.27 -9.99
CA GLY A 133 -3.89 0.59 -9.71
C GLY A 133 -3.78 -0.93 -9.69
N LEU A 134 -4.92 -1.60 -9.52
CA LEU A 134 -5.05 -3.06 -9.52
C LEU A 134 -5.03 -3.62 -10.94
N SER A 135 -4.14 -4.59 -11.19
CA SER A 135 -4.08 -5.39 -12.41
C SER A 135 -4.72 -6.77 -12.18
N ARG A 136 -5.63 -7.18 -13.07
CA ARG A 136 -6.28 -8.49 -12.97
C ARG A 136 -5.29 -9.65 -12.92
N ALA A 137 -4.22 -9.59 -13.70
CA ALA A 137 -3.21 -10.65 -13.73
C ALA A 137 -2.46 -10.73 -12.40
N ALA A 138 -2.09 -9.58 -11.82
CA ALA A 138 -1.47 -9.52 -10.50
C ALA A 138 -2.43 -9.97 -9.38
N ASP A 139 -3.73 -9.61 -9.46
CA ASP A 139 -4.75 -10.08 -8.50
C ASP A 139 -4.85 -11.61 -8.47
N VAL A 140 -4.77 -12.28 -9.63
CA VAL A 140 -4.79 -13.75 -9.69
C VAL A 140 -3.63 -14.36 -8.92
N MET A 141 -2.44 -13.77 -9.02
CA MET A 141 -1.26 -14.24 -8.28
C MET A 141 -1.37 -13.92 -6.80
N ALA A 142 -1.77 -12.71 -6.44
CA ALA A 142 -2.02 -12.32 -5.05
C ALA A 142 -3.10 -13.21 -4.39
N GLN A 143 -4.18 -13.52 -5.11
CA GLN A 143 -5.24 -14.39 -4.61
C GLN A 143 -4.74 -15.81 -4.27
N ARG A 144 -3.78 -16.35 -5.03
CA ARG A 144 -3.14 -17.64 -4.70
C ARG A 144 -2.35 -17.56 -3.39
N GLY A 145 -1.63 -16.45 -3.15
CA GLY A 145 -0.96 -16.21 -1.88
C GLY A 145 -1.94 -16.18 -0.70
N ALA A 146 -3.05 -15.43 -0.84
CA ALA A 146 -4.10 -15.40 0.18
C ALA A 146 -4.70 -16.78 0.46
N GLN A 147 -4.91 -17.60 -0.57
CA GLN A 147 -5.39 -18.98 -0.44
C GLN A 147 -4.37 -19.90 0.24
N ALA A 148 -3.08 -19.66 0.01
CA ALA A 148 -2.00 -20.43 0.60
C ALA A 148 -1.56 -19.92 1.98
N ASN A 149 -2.08 -18.77 2.44
CA ASN A 149 -1.66 -18.06 3.67
C ASN A 149 -0.15 -17.76 3.67
N GLN A 150 0.33 -17.19 2.59
CA GLN A 150 1.73 -16.81 2.43
C GLN A 150 1.86 -15.59 1.50
N ASP A 151 3.04 -14.98 1.48
CA ASP A 151 3.35 -13.94 0.53
C ASP A 151 3.17 -14.45 -0.90
N PRO A 152 2.49 -13.68 -1.78
CA PRO A 152 2.34 -14.08 -3.16
C PRO A 152 3.65 -13.99 -3.92
N GLU A 153 3.77 -14.78 -4.98
CA GLU A 153 4.92 -14.76 -5.89
C GLU A 153 4.52 -14.22 -7.27
N LEU A 154 5.42 -13.48 -7.91
CA LEU A 154 5.29 -13.10 -9.31
C LEU A 154 5.58 -14.33 -10.20
N SER A 155 4.67 -15.29 -10.21
CA SER A 155 4.84 -16.57 -10.88
C SER A 155 4.70 -16.51 -12.41
N ASP A 156 4.05 -15.46 -12.94
CA ASP A 156 3.86 -15.24 -14.36
C ASP A 156 3.95 -13.74 -14.72
N PRO A 157 5.18 -13.17 -14.77
CA PRO A 157 5.37 -11.77 -15.13
C PRO A 157 4.90 -11.45 -16.55
N HIS A 158 4.93 -12.41 -17.48
CA HIS A 158 4.51 -12.20 -18.88
C HIS A 158 3.01 -11.92 -19.01
N SER A 159 2.20 -12.31 -18.04
CA SER A 159 0.76 -11.98 -18.02
C SER A 159 0.48 -10.52 -17.67
N ILE A 160 1.49 -9.78 -17.18
CA ILE A 160 1.38 -8.35 -16.85
C ILE A 160 2.14 -7.53 -17.89
N PRO A 161 1.46 -6.80 -18.79
CA PRO A 161 2.10 -5.98 -19.80
C PRO A 161 3.10 -4.99 -19.19
N GLY A 162 4.33 -5.00 -19.67
CA GLY A 162 5.39 -4.12 -19.21
C GLY A 162 6.11 -4.56 -17.93
N ALA A 163 5.78 -5.70 -17.34
CA ALA A 163 6.47 -6.17 -16.14
C ALA A 163 7.96 -6.38 -16.40
N THR A 164 8.79 -5.87 -15.48
CA THR A 164 10.26 -5.95 -15.55
C THR A 164 10.83 -7.18 -14.83
N GLY A 165 9.99 -7.88 -14.05
CA GLY A 165 10.41 -8.95 -13.15
C GLY A 165 10.77 -8.45 -11.73
N GLY A 166 10.80 -7.12 -11.50
CA GLY A 166 10.92 -6.55 -10.16
C GLY A 166 9.57 -6.55 -9.44
N TRP A 167 9.55 -7.02 -8.20
CA TRP A 167 8.34 -7.12 -7.40
C TRP A 167 8.62 -7.19 -5.90
N THR A 168 7.60 -6.87 -5.10
CA THR A 168 7.55 -7.09 -3.65
C THR A 168 6.18 -7.61 -3.26
N ALA A 169 6.05 -8.26 -2.11
CA ALA A 169 4.79 -8.86 -1.69
C ALA A 169 4.65 -9.02 -0.18
N ASN A 170 3.42 -8.98 0.29
CA ASN A 170 3.07 -9.12 1.69
C ASN A 170 1.86 -10.04 1.88
N TRP A 171 1.86 -10.77 2.99
CA TRP A 171 0.71 -11.50 3.50
C TRP A 171 0.44 -11.14 4.96
N ALA A 172 -0.84 -11.14 5.36
CA ALA A 172 -1.27 -11.04 6.75
C ALA A 172 -2.54 -11.82 7.03
N ALA A 173 -2.62 -12.41 8.23
CA ALA A 173 -3.87 -12.84 8.85
C ALA A 173 -4.41 -11.66 9.69
N ALA A 174 -5.54 -11.07 9.26
CA ALA A 174 -6.07 -9.84 9.85
C ALA A 174 -7.61 -9.82 9.87
N VAL A 175 -8.20 -8.92 10.64
CA VAL A 175 -9.67 -8.77 10.70
C VAL A 175 -10.21 -7.97 9.52
N SER A 176 -9.39 -7.11 8.94
CA SER A 176 -9.76 -6.20 7.85
C SER A 176 -8.56 -5.87 6.97
N PRO A 177 -8.76 -5.28 5.77
CA PRO A 177 -7.67 -4.69 4.99
C PRO A 177 -6.90 -3.60 5.74
N LEU A 178 -7.58 -2.78 6.56
CA LEU A 178 -6.95 -1.77 7.42
C LEU A 178 -6.03 -2.40 8.46
N ASP A 179 -6.47 -3.48 9.12
CA ASP A 179 -5.66 -4.22 10.10
C ASP A 179 -4.45 -4.89 9.44
N ALA A 180 -4.62 -5.45 8.24
CA ALA A 180 -3.51 -6.01 7.46
C ALA A 180 -2.45 -4.94 7.15
N ASN A 181 -2.88 -3.81 6.55
CA ASN A 181 -1.99 -2.70 6.24
C ASN A 181 -1.33 -2.11 7.50
N TYR A 182 -2.10 -1.96 8.60
CA TYR A 182 -1.56 -1.50 9.88
C TYR A 182 -0.46 -2.43 10.40
N SER A 183 -0.68 -3.75 10.29
CA SER A 183 0.29 -4.76 10.72
C SER A 183 1.59 -4.66 9.91
N TRP A 184 1.51 -4.54 8.60
CA TRP A 184 2.66 -4.38 7.72
C TRP A 184 3.43 -3.08 7.97
N MET A 185 2.70 -1.98 8.20
CA MET A 185 3.31 -0.65 8.32
C MET A 185 3.84 -0.33 9.72
N TYR A 186 3.21 -0.86 10.79
CA TYR A 186 3.43 -0.37 12.15
C TYR A 186 3.73 -1.44 13.19
N LEU A 187 3.49 -2.71 12.88
CA LEU A 187 3.74 -3.83 13.78
C LEU A 187 4.80 -4.81 13.26
N ASP A 188 5.47 -4.46 12.17
CA ASP A 188 6.42 -5.32 11.46
C ASP A 188 7.83 -5.31 12.08
N GLY A 189 8.08 -4.43 13.04
CA GLY A 189 9.33 -4.30 13.76
C GLY A 189 9.43 -5.15 15.02
N TRP A 190 10.53 -4.97 15.73
CA TRP A 190 10.79 -5.66 16.99
C TRP A 190 9.88 -5.16 18.13
N ALA A 191 9.16 -6.05 18.76
CA ALA A 191 8.27 -5.77 19.91
C ALA A 191 8.74 -6.47 21.21
N GLY A 192 9.86 -7.17 21.16
CA GLY A 192 10.35 -8.00 22.26
C GLY A 192 10.15 -9.49 22.00
N LYS A 193 10.91 -10.33 22.67
CA LYS A 193 10.86 -11.81 22.50
C LYS A 193 9.44 -12.34 22.71
N GLY A 194 8.88 -13.03 21.71
CA GLY A 194 7.54 -13.62 21.76
C GLY A 194 6.38 -12.61 21.67
N LYS A 195 6.65 -11.35 21.31
CA LYS A 195 5.64 -10.30 21.14
C LYS A 195 5.63 -9.68 19.75
N THR A 196 6.54 -10.11 18.87
CA THR A 196 6.67 -9.61 17.52
C THR A 196 5.71 -10.36 16.59
N PHE A 197 4.93 -9.64 15.80
CA PHE A 197 4.01 -10.24 14.83
C PHE A 197 4.75 -10.78 13.60
N ASN A 198 5.83 -10.12 13.19
CA ASN A 198 6.70 -10.58 12.11
C ASN A 198 7.67 -11.66 12.64
N TYR A 199 7.46 -12.92 12.23
CA TYR A 199 8.29 -14.04 12.67
C TYR A 199 9.76 -13.99 12.18
N LEU A 200 10.06 -13.21 11.13
CA LEU A 200 11.41 -12.97 10.65
C LEU A 200 12.15 -11.93 11.48
N CYS A 201 11.44 -11.10 12.25
CA CYS A 201 12.00 -10.09 13.13
C CYS A 201 12.38 -10.71 14.49
N THR A 202 13.43 -11.52 14.51
CA THR A 202 13.85 -12.33 15.66
C THR A 202 14.62 -11.57 16.73
N SER A 203 15.05 -10.33 16.45
CA SER A 203 15.73 -9.40 17.36
C SER A 203 15.58 -7.97 16.84
N ALA A 204 15.90 -6.97 17.66
CA ALA A 204 15.80 -5.55 17.30
C ALA A 204 16.60 -5.13 16.04
N HIS A 205 17.55 -5.96 15.60
CA HIS A 205 18.42 -5.69 14.44
C HIS A 205 18.38 -6.82 13.41
N ALA A 206 17.36 -7.70 13.47
CA ALA A 206 17.21 -8.75 12.48
C ALA A 206 16.80 -8.14 11.12
N ARG A 207 17.38 -8.68 10.03
CA ARG A 207 17.10 -8.21 8.66
C ARG A 207 15.63 -8.34 8.24
N GLY A 208 14.87 -9.22 8.89
CA GLY A 208 13.46 -9.41 8.61
C GLY A 208 12.55 -8.37 9.27
N CYS A 209 13.07 -7.53 10.17
CA CYS A 209 12.28 -6.44 10.73
C CYS A 209 11.97 -5.41 9.65
N TRP A 210 10.73 -4.93 9.62
CA TRP A 210 10.24 -3.93 8.66
C TRP A 210 10.24 -4.38 7.20
N GLY A 211 10.35 -5.69 6.94
CA GLY A 211 10.32 -6.24 5.58
C GLY A 211 9.04 -5.86 4.84
N HIS A 212 7.88 -6.14 5.44
CA HIS A 212 6.58 -5.83 4.83
C HIS A 212 6.37 -4.32 4.63
N ARG A 213 6.81 -3.50 5.59
CA ARG A 213 6.77 -2.04 5.45
C ARG A 213 7.64 -1.56 4.29
N ASN A 214 8.84 -2.09 4.16
CA ASN A 214 9.76 -1.74 3.08
C ASN A 214 9.25 -2.20 1.72
N ASP A 215 8.50 -3.29 1.68
CA ASP A 215 7.81 -3.77 0.47
C ASP A 215 6.70 -2.82 0.02
N ILE A 216 5.93 -2.24 0.96
CA ILE A 216 4.93 -1.20 0.65
C ILE A 216 5.61 0.09 0.17
N LEU A 217 6.70 0.51 0.83
CA LEU A 217 7.38 1.77 0.56
C LEU A 217 8.48 1.65 -0.51
N VAL A 218 8.51 0.53 -1.23
CA VAL A 218 9.49 0.28 -2.29
C VAL A 218 9.56 1.44 -3.30
N ASN A 219 10.78 1.83 -3.66
CA ASN A 219 11.03 2.90 -4.62
C ASN A 219 12.22 2.54 -5.53
N SER A 220 12.65 3.47 -6.37
CA SER A 220 13.73 3.24 -7.34
C SER A 220 15.10 2.95 -6.71
N SER A 221 15.31 3.23 -5.42
CA SER A 221 16.55 2.90 -4.72
C SER A 221 16.56 1.46 -4.22
N THR A 222 15.40 0.91 -3.87
CA THR A 222 15.23 -0.45 -3.35
C THR A 222 14.79 -1.46 -4.42
N LEU A 223 14.06 -0.98 -5.43
CA LEU A 223 13.69 -1.75 -6.63
C LEU A 223 14.19 -0.96 -7.86
N PRO A 224 15.45 -1.15 -8.28
CA PRO A 224 16.06 -0.32 -9.32
C PRO A 224 15.28 -0.34 -10.63
N CYS A 225 15.06 0.85 -11.17
CA CYS A 225 14.47 1.04 -12.48
C CYS A 225 15.58 1.23 -13.51
N TYR A 226 15.75 0.27 -14.40
CA TYR A 226 16.75 0.32 -15.46
C TYR A 226 16.28 1.00 -16.74
N SER A 227 15.13 1.66 -16.70
CA SER A 227 14.56 2.43 -17.82
C SER A 227 14.31 3.88 -17.43
N ALA A 228 13.98 4.73 -18.42
CA ALA A 228 13.69 6.15 -18.19
C ALA A 228 12.46 6.40 -17.30
N SER A 229 11.55 5.43 -17.18
CA SER A 229 10.36 5.52 -16.33
C SER A 229 9.86 4.14 -15.93
N CYS A 230 9.82 3.85 -14.64
CA CYS A 230 9.11 2.72 -14.08
C CYS A 230 7.94 3.20 -13.26
N SER A 231 6.90 2.41 -13.23
CA SER A 231 5.74 2.57 -12.36
C SER A 231 5.47 1.27 -11.63
N LEU A 232 4.60 1.32 -10.64
CA LEU A 232 4.11 0.13 -9.96
C LEU A 232 2.65 -0.12 -10.32
N VAL A 233 2.29 -1.38 -10.52
CA VAL A 233 0.92 -1.87 -10.48
C VAL A 233 0.79 -2.87 -9.34
N MET A 234 -0.42 -3.12 -8.89
CA MET A 234 -0.66 -3.98 -7.73
C MET A 234 -1.59 -5.13 -8.10
N GLY A 235 -1.37 -6.28 -7.49
CA GLY A 235 -2.37 -7.30 -7.26
C GLY A 235 -2.71 -7.37 -5.79
N ALA A 236 -3.96 -7.68 -5.47
CA ALA A 236 -4.40 -7.94 -4.12
C ALA A 236 -5.24 -9.22 -4.08
N GLY A 237 -5.19 -9.90 -2.95
CA GLY A 237 -5.95 -11.12 -2.70
C GLY A 237 -6.55 -11.13 -1.31
N SER A 238 -7.74 -11.74 -1.18
CA SER A 238 -8.38 -11.89 0.11
C SER A 238 -9.20 -13.18 0.18
N VAL A 239 -9.14 -13.85 1.34
CA VAL A 239 -9.96 -15.03 1.66
C VAL A 239 -10.53 -14.89 3.05
N ASN A 240 -11.85 -14.94 3.14
CA ASN A 240 -12.55 -14.80 4.42
C ASN A 240 -12.37 -16.07 5.28
N HIS A 241 -12.12 -15.87 6.57
CA HIS A 241 -12.05 -16.95 7.59
C HIS A 241 -11.08 -18.07 7.23
N HIS A 242 -9.98 -17.75 6.55
CA HIS A 242 -9.05 -18.75 6.03
C HIS A 242 -7.91 -19.07 6.99
N TRP A 243 -7.57 -18.15 7.90
CA TRP A 243 -6.60 -18.40 8.97
C TRP A 243 -7.29 -18.36 10.33
N SER A 244 -7.83 -19.53 10.78
CA SER A 244 -8.60 -19.60 12.02
C SER A 244 -9.86 -18.73 11.95
N ILE A 245 -9.92 -17.64 12.73
CA ILE A 245 -11.01 -16.67 12.75
C ILE A 245 -10.71 -15.41 11.92
N TYR A 246 -9.45 -15.25 11.49
CA TYR A 246 -8.99 -14.12 10.68
C TYR A 246 -9.23 -14.36 9.19
N ASN A 247 -9.31 -13.27 8.45
CA ASN A 247 -9.21 -13.29 7.00
C ASN A 247 -7.74 -13.34 6.59
N SER A 248 -7.47 -13.86 5.41
CA SER A 248 -6.16 -13.85 4.77
C SER A 248 -6.12 -12.72 3.76
N TYR A 249 -5.11 -11.86 3.82
CA TYR A 249 -4.91 -10.73 2.90
C TYR A 249 -3.51 -10.78 2.32
N THR A 250 -3.41 -10.42 1.04
CA THR A 250 -2.12 -10.29 0.34
C THR A 250 -2.09 -9.08 -0.56
N GLU A 251 -0.89 -8.57 -0.78
CA GLU A 251 -0.58 -7.63 -1.84
C GLU A 251 0.65 -8.09 -2.62
N LEU A 252 0.72 -7.71 -3.90
CA LEU A 252 1.83 -7.97 -4.81
C LEU A 252 2.07 -6.69 -5.61
N LEU A 253 3.15 -5.98 -5.34
CA LEU A 253 3.57 -4.82 -6.12
C LEU A 253 4.49 -5.26 -7.23
N VAL A 254 4.18 -4.89 -8.47
CA VAL A 254 4.95 -5.29 -9.67
C VAL A 254 5.41 -4.07 -10.41
N GLN A 255 6.71 -4.01 -10.68
CA GLN A 255 7.30 -2.95 -11.48
C GLN A 255 6.98 -3.15 -12.96
N VAL A 256 6.48 -2.10 -13.61
CA VAL A 256 6.15 -2.06 -15.04
C VAL A 256 6.85 -0.89 -15.73
N VAL A 257 7.10 -1.06 -17.03
CA VAL A 257 7.79 -0.09 -17.89
C VAL A 257 7.06 0.06 -19.22
N GLY A 258 6.97 1.29 -19.70
CA GLY A 258 6.51 1.62 -21.07
C GLY A 258 5.02 1.41 -21.32
N THR A 259 4.41 0.39 -20.74
CA THR A 259 2.99 0.05 -20.95
C THR A 259 2.28 -0.08 -19.61
N THR A 260 1.18 0.63 -19.44
CA THR A 260 0.30 0.44 -18.28
C THR A 260 -0.69 -0.68 -18.60
N PRO A 261 -0.74 -1.77 -17.83
CA PRO A 261 -1.75 -2.80 -18.01
C PRO A 261 -3.16 -2.24 -17.76
N ALA A 262 -4.19 -2.94 -18.24
CA ALA A 262 -5.57 -2.59 -17.93
C ALA A 262 -5.80 -2.69 -16.40
N LEU A 263 -6.30 -1.61 -15.80
CA LEU A 263 -6.54 -1.51 -14.37
C LEU A 263 -8.02 -1.79 -14.05
N ILE A 264 -8.26 -2.59 -13.01
CA ILE A 264 -9.61 -2.86 -12.47
C ILE A 264 -10.06 -1.66 -11.65
N TYR A 265 -9.19 -1.13 -10.80
CA TYR A 265 -9.38 0.05 -9.98
C TYR A 265 -8.06 0.81 -9.90
N SER A 266 -8.10 2.13 -9.86
CA SER A 266 -6.92 2.99 -9.92
C SER A 266 -6.85 3.98 -8.78
N TRP A 267 -5.65 4.43 -8.43
CA TRP A 267 -5.45 5.52 -7.48
C TRP A 267 -6.20 6.79 -7.89
N LYS A 268 -6.27 7.09 -9.18
CA LYS A 268 -7.05 8.23 -9.70
C LYS A 268 -8.55 8.15 -9.31
N GLN A 269 -9.14 6.95 -9.34
CA GLN A 269 -10.53 6.74 -8.90
C GLN A 269 -10.67 6.93 -7.39
N ALA A 270 -9.71 6.45 -6.60
CA ALA A 270 -9.68 6.68 -5.15
C ALA A 270 -9.61 8.18 -4.80
N LEU A 271 -8.74 8.94 -5.48
CA LEU A 271 -8.65 10.40 -5.33
C LEU A 271 -9.96 11.11 -5.68
N ALA A 272 -10.61 10.72 -6.80
CA ALA A 272 -11.89 11.27 -7.20
C ALA A 272 -13.00 10.99 -6.17
N ALA A 273 -12.91 9.85 -5.47
CA ALA A 273 -13.81 9.48 -4.37
C ALA A 273 -13.47 10.16 -3.03
N GLY A 274 -12.38 10.92 -2.96
CA GLY A 274 -12.00 11.73 -1.79
C GLY A 274 -10.86 11.19 -0.95
N ALA A 275 -10.09 10.20 -1.43
CA ALA A 275 -8.84 9.80 -0.77
C ALA A 275 -7.88 10.99 -0.66
N ARG A 276 -7.18 11.13 0.48
CA ARG A 276 -6.15 12.16 0.73
C ARG A 276 -5.10 11.61 1.68
N ALA A 277 -3.83 12.03 1.46
CA ALA A 277 -2.71 11.80 2.35
C ALA A 277 -1.94 13.10 2.56
#